data_7df551207af963a8902d9d4ba0a22541
#
_entry.id   7df551207af963a8902d9d4ba0a22541
#
_cell.length_a   1.000
_cell.length_b   1.000
_cell.length_c   1.000
_cell.angle_alpha   90.00
_cell.angle_beta   90.00
_cell.angle_gamma   90.00
#
_symmetry.space_group_name_H-M   'P 1'
#
loop_
_entity.id
_entity.type
_entity.pdbx_description
1 polymer ?
#
loop_
_entity_poly.entity_id
_entity_poly.type
_entity_poly.pdbx_seq_one_letter_code
_entity_poly.pdbx_strand_id
1 'polypeptide(L)'
;MQITLGKVKRFATDWSYASYVVRTQAERRMVNFRARVQGVAPPPKMVILQITGACNRTCRMCNQWGEAGGYHGIPVNQLTLDLPVIEDVLDQVAPYRPYIQILGGEPPLHPQFGEVLDAIEKRGLFASLETNGTTLDFWAERLVHGPVNTVNLSIDGPPDLHDLIRQGKGTYRLAVKGMEKIFRIRQEDGSPFPYINIRLTVTEENYPHIAETVECFRDQPISQFTIQHLIYDHPPLLEENAALLRPIKPDHQEIQAGGNLNPPAIDGEVVWNQIESLTRPGVFPFPVLPNPRYSRDYVIDYYRDADRLPEPDLICRIPEEVLSISCQGEATICSHFYVGKIKDARLEELWNGELSRRFRRLLMRRGSIPACKICCYPTED
;
A
#
# COMPACT_ATOMS: atom_id res chain seq x y z
N MET A 1 -6.41 2.96 19.07
CA MET A 1 -6.51 3.87 17.89
C MET A 1 -6.11 5.27 18.32
N GLN A 2 -4.86 5.66 18.10
CA GLN A 2 -4.44 7.06 18.34
C GLN A 2 -5.01 7.92 17.20
N ILE A 3 -5.91 8.82 17.56
CA ILE A 3 -6.46 9.80 16.62
C ILE A 3 -5.37 10.86 16.45
N THR A 4 -4.65 10.84 15.33
CA THR A 4 -3.67 11.87 15.01
C THR A 4 -4.36 13.23 14.79
N LEU A 5 -3.65 14.33 15.12
CA LEU A 5 -4.17 15.71 14.95
C LEU A 5 -4.72 15.96 13.54
N GLY A 6 -4.12 15.33 12.51
CA GLY A 6 -4.60 15.38 11.13
C GLY A 6 -5.97 14.74 10.93
N LYS A 7 -6.25 13.61 11.61
CA LYS A 7 -7.58 12.98 11.58
C LYS A 7 -8.63 13.85 12.27
N VAL A 8 -8.27 14.53 13.36
CA VAL A 8 -9.19 15.44 14.09
C VAL A 8 -9.52 16.68 13.25
N LYS A 9 -8.54 17.31 12.60
CA LYS A 9 -8.78 18.43 11.68
C LYS A 9 -9.68 18.01 10.51
N ARG A 10 -9.46 16.81 9.96
CA ARG A 10 -10.26 16.26 8.88
C ARG A 10 -11.72 15.99 9.29
N PHE A 11 -11.94 15.54 10.53
CA PHE A 11 -13.29 15.38 11.09
C PHE A 11 -14.04 16.71 11.21
N ALA A 12 -13.34 17.79 11.49
CA ALA A 12 -13.95 19.10 11.69
C ALA A 12 -14.26 19.85 10.38
N THR A 13 -13.58 19.51 9.29
CA THR A 13 -13.66 20.23 8.00
C THR A 13 -14.44 19.48 6.92
N ASP A 14 -14.60 18.16 7.05
CA ASP A 14 -15.27 17.33 6.05
C ASP A 14 -16.33 16.42 6.70
N TRP A 15 -17.59 16.89 6.67
CA TRP A 15 -18.74 16.15 7.20
C TRP A 15 -18.99 14.82 6.48
N SER A 16 -18.62 14.70 5.20
CA SER A 16 -18.75 13.47 4.43
C SER A 16 -17.75 12.44 4.91
N TYR A 17 -16.52 12.86 5.21
CA TYR A 17 -15.48 12.01 5.80
C TYR A 17 -15.81 11.63 7.25
N ALA A 18 -16.33 12.57 8.05
CA ALA A 18 -16.77 12.28 9.41
C ALA A 18 -17.89 11.23 9.44
N SER A 19 -18.90 11.37 8.59
CA SER A 19 -19.99 10.39 8.45
C SER A 19 -19.49 9.02 7.97
N TYR A 20 -18.52 8.99 7.07
CA TYR A 20 -17.83 7.77 6.61
C TYR A 20 -17.14 7.05 7.77
N VAL A 21 -16.37 7.77 8.60
CA VAL A 21 -15.66 7.16 9.73
C VAL A 21 -16.62 6.65 10.81
N VAL A 22 -17.65 7.41 11.16
CA VAL A 22 -18.68 6.99 12.15
C VAL A 22 -19.42 5.74 11.68
N ARG A 23 -19.85 5.71 10.42
CA ARG A 23 -20.52 4.57 9.81
C ARG A 23 -19.62 3.33 9.82
N THR A 24 -18.34 3.49 9.43
CA THR A 24 -17.37 2.39 9.40
C THR A 24 -17.11 1.80 10.79
N GLN A 25 -17.16 2.61 11.85
CA GLN A 25 -16.99 2.12 13.23
C GLN A 25 -18.22 1.40 13.76
N ALA A 26 -19.42 1.84 13.42
CA ALA A 26 -20.66 1.16 13.82
C ALA A 26 -20.78 -0.22 13.14
N GLU A 27 -20.42 -0.29 11.87
CA GLU A 27 -20.38 -1.54 11.10
C GLU A 27 -19.33 -2.51 11.67
N ARG A 28 -18.19 -2.01 12.15
CA ARG A 28 -17.14 -2.84 12.80
C ARG A 28 -17.68 -3.68 13.97
N ARG A 29 -18.56 -3.17 14.80
CA ARG A 29 -19.09 -3.89 15.97
C ARG A 29 -20.04 -5.03 15.59
N MET A 30 -20.87 -4.84 14.58
CA MET A 30 -21.83 -5.86 14.12
C MET A 30 -21.16 -6.98 13.32
N VAL A 31 -20.10 -6.67 12.61
CA VAL A 31 -19.37 -7.58 11.72
C VAL A 31 -18.50 -8.56 12.48
N ASN A 32 -17.87 -8.13 13.57
CA ASN A 32 -16.99 -8.98 14.37
C ASN A 32 -17.64 -10.32 14.79
N PHE A 33 -18.94 -10.36 14.94
CA PHE A 33 -19.64 -11.60 15.31
C PHE A 33 -19.88 -12.52 14.10
N ARG A 34 -20.36 -11.99 12.98
CA ARG A 34 -20.63 -12.81 11.77
C ARG A 34 -19.35 -13.29 11.08
N ALA A 35 -18.34 -12.42 10.98
CA ALA A 35 -17.05 -12.81 10.45
C ALA A 35 -16.41 -13.91 11.31
N ARG A 36 -16.53 -13.81 12.64
CA ARG A 36 -16.00 -14.82 13.58
C ARG A 36 -16.61 -16.21 13.40
N VAL A 37 -17.90 -16.33 13.10
CA VAL A 37 -18.56 -17.64 13.04
C VAL A 37 -18.60 -18.20 11.62
N GLN A 38 -18.80 -17.37 10.61
CA GLN A 38 -19.06 -17.79 9.23
C GLN A 38 -17.96 -17.42 8.24
N GLY A 39 -16.99 -16.59 8.63
CA GLY A 39 -15.96 -16.02 7.74
C GLY A 39 -16.51 -15.00 6.74
N VAL A 40 -17.75 -14.51 6.96
CA VAL A 40 -18.36 -13.46 6.12
C VAL A 40 -17.86 -12.10 6.57
N ALA A 41 -17.35 -11.31 5.63
CA ALA A 41 -16.95 -9.92 5.87
C ALA A 41 -17.97 -8.93 5.32
N PRO A 42 -18.05 -7.70 5.89
CA PRO A 42 -18.77 -6.61 5.25
C PRO A 42 -18.13 -6.26 3.91
N PRO A 43 -18.75 -5.39 3.11
CA PRO A 43 -18.10 -4.83 1.94
C PRO A 43 -16.71 -4.26 2.27
N PRO A 44 -15.75 -4.37 1.35
CA PRO A 44 -14.40 -3.88 1.58
C PRO A 44 -14.40 -2.38 1.87
N LYS A 45 -13.57 -1.95 2.82
CA LYS A 45 -13.37 -0.54 3.13
C LYS A 45 -12.38 0.12 2.18
N MET A 46 -11.48 -0.69 1.63
CA MET A 46 -10.48 -0.28 0.67
C MET A 46 -10.44 -1.27 -0.47
N VAL A 47 -10.38 -0.73 -1.68
CA VAL A 47 -10.11 -1.51 -2.89
C VAL A 47 -8.80 -1.01 -3.47
N ILE A 48 -7.82 -1.89 -3.52
CA ILE A 48 -6.54 -1.61 -4.16
C ILE A 48 -6.67 -2.01 -5.64
N LEU A 49 -6.47 -1.06 -6.53
CA LEU A 49 -6.49 -1.26 -7.97
C LEU A 49 -5.08 -1.04 -8.53
N GLN A 50 -4.42 -2.11 -8.91
CA GLN A 50 -3.22 -2.02 -9.71
C GLN A 50 -3.65 -1.88 -11.19
N ILE A 51 -3.82 -0.63 -11.64
CA ILE A 51 -4.41 -0.36 -12.96
C ILE A 51 -3.48 -0.68 -14.13
N THR A 52 -2.15 -0.64 -13.91
CA THR A 52 -1.15 -0.99 -14.91
C THR A 52 0.12 -1.51 -14.27
N GLY A 53 0.83 -2.42 -14.91
CA GLY A 53 2.20 -2.80 -14.59
C GLY A 53 3.24 -1.96 -15.33
N ALA A 54 2.83 -1.09 -16.27
CA ALA A 54 3.77 -0.20 -16.94
C ALA A 54 4.50 0.69 -15.94
N CYS A 55 5.81 0.78 -16.06
CA CYS A 55 6.66 1.67 -15.27
C CYS A 55 7.78 2.24 -16.12
N ASN A 56 8.17 3.48 -15.84
CA ASN A 56 9.32 4.12 -16.46
C ASN A 56 10.59 4.05 -15.58
N ARG A 57 10.56 3.22 -14.53
CA ARG A 57 11.70 2.94 -13.64
C ARG A 57 11.87 1.44 -13.43
N THR A 58 13.12 1.05 -13.13
CA THR A 58 13.53 -0.32 -12.83
C THR A 58 14.22 -0.35 -11.46
N CYS A 59 13.54 0.19 -10.44
CA CYS A 59 14.08 0.36 -9.09
C CYS A 59 14.67 -0.95 -8.56
N ARG A 60 15.82 -0.89 -7.90
CA ARG A 60 16.56 -2.10 -7.44
C ARG A 60 15.74 -3.02 -6.54
N MET A 61 14.94 -2.43 -5.63
CA MET A 61 14.08 -3.19 -4.70
C MET A 61 12.71 -3.57 -5.29
N CYS A 62 12.42 -3.25 -6.53
CA CYS A 62 11.08 -3.44 -7.09
C CYS A 62 10.83 -4.92 -7.41
N ASN A 63 9.79 -5.49 -6.83
CA ASN A 63 9.34 -6.84 -7.10
C ASN A 63 8.72 -7.05 -8.50
N GLN A 64 8.45 -5.95 -9.23
CA GLN A 64 7.87 -5.99 -10.58
C GLN A 64 8.95 -5.83 -11.65
N TRP A 65 9.80 -4.82 -11.54
CA TRP A 65 10.76 -4.40 -12.57
C TRP A 65 12.21 -4.36 -12.09
N GLY A 66 12.51 -4.69 -10.84
CA GLY A 66 13.88 -4.91 -10.38
C GLY A 66 14.55 -6.06 -11.11
N GLU A 67 15.81 -6.35 -10.84
CA GLU A 67 16.61 -7.34 -11.58
C GLU A 67 15.92 -8.72 -11.66
N ALA A 68 15.32 -9.17 -10.56
CA ALA A 68 14.54 -10.42 -10.50
C ALA A 68 13.01 -10.19 -10.52
N GLY A 69 12.56 -9.03 -11.02
CA GLY A 69 11.16 -8.65 -11.01
C GLY A 69 10.26 -9.55 -11.88
N GLY A 70 9.05 -9.81 -11.39
CA GLY A 70 8.12 -10.76 -12.01
C GLY A 70 7.49 -10.33 -13.33
N TYR A 71 7.71 -9.07 -13.79
CA TYR A 71 7.09 -8.57 -15.04
C TYR A 71 8.01 -8.60 -16.26
N HIS A 72 9.25 -9.01 -16.10
CA HIS A 72 10.17 -9.16 -17.21
C HIS A 72 9.63 -10.17 -18.25
N GLY A 73 9.65 -9.76 -19.51
CA GLY A 73 9.17 -10.60 -20.64
C GLY A 73 7.66 -10.63 -20.82
N ILE A 74 6.87 -10.02 -19.94
CA ILE A 74 5.41 -9.91 -20.11
C ILE A 74 5.10 -8.62 -20.90
N PRO A 75 4.34 -8.70 -22.01
CA PRO A 75 3.91 -7.52 -22.75
C PRO A 75 3.06 -6.57 -21.88
N VAL A 76 3.33 -5.27 -21.92
CA VAL A 76 2.66 -4.26 -21.07
C VAL A 76 1.13 -4.26 -21.22
N ASN A 77 0.60 -4.57 -22.40
CA ASN A 77 -0.84 -4.70 -22.62
C ASN A 77 -1.48 -5.88 -21.86
N GLN A 78 -0.69 -6.88 -21.45
CA GLN A 78 -1.14 -7.95 -20.55
C GLN A 78 -1.01 -7.59 -19.08
N LEU A 79 -0.37 -6.47 -18.78
CA LEU A 79 -0.17 -5.89 -17.47
C LEU A 79 -0.97 -4.60 -17.29
N THR A 80 -2.07 -4.42 -18.00
CA THR A 80 -2.89 -3.21 -17.94
C THR A 80 -4.36 -3.59 -17.96
N LEU A 81 -5.11 -3.10 -16.98
CA LEU A 81 -6.56 -3.25 -16.93
C LEU A 81 -7.19 -2.28 -17.93
N ASP A 82 -8.06 -2.78 -18.78
CA ASP A 82 -8.86 -1.93 -19.66
C ASP A 82 -9.85 -1.06 -18.85
N LEU A 83 -10.08 0.17 -19.30
CA LEU A 83 -10.99 1.10 -18.63
C LEU A 83 -12.39 0.51 -18.35
N PRO A 84 -13.06 -0.20 -19.27
CA PRO A 84 -14.35 -0.83 -18.99
C PRO A 84 -14.30 -1.84 -17.82
N VAL A 85 -13.18 -2.54 -17.67
CA VAL A 85 -12.98 -3.47 -16.55
C VAL A 85 -12.85 -2.71 -15.22
N ILE A 86 -12.09 -1.61 -15.22
CA ILE A 86 -11.98 -0.72 -14.06
C ILE A 86 -13.34 -0.13 -13.71
N GLU A 87 -14.09 0.34 -14.69
CA GLU A 87 -15.44 0.89 -14.48
C GLU A 87 -16.40 -0.14 -13.89
N ASP A 88 -16.39 -1.39 -14.38
CA ASP A 88 -17.23 -2.46 -13.83
C ASP A 88 -16.88 -2.76 -12.36
N VAL A 89 -15.58 -2.81 -12.02
CA VAL A 89 -15.12 -2.95 -10.64
C VAL A 89 -15.64 -1.80 -9.78
N LEU A 90 -15.49 -0.56 -10.25
CA LEU A 90 -15.95 0.63 -9.52
C LEU A 90 -17.47 0.64 -9.36
N ASP A 91 -18.25 0.22 -10.36
CA ASP A 91 -19.71 0.10 -10.29
C ASP A 91 -20.15 -0.92 -9.22
N GLN A 92 -19.46 -2.05 -9.14
CA GLN A 92 -19.76 -3.09 -8.14
C GLN A 92 -19.49 -2.61 -6.71
N VAL A 93 -18.51 -1.73 -6.48
CA VAL A 93 -18.13 -1.29 -5.14
C VAL A 93 -18.68 0.09 -4.75
N ALA A 94 -19.08 0.91 -5.70
CA ALA A 94 -19.59 2.28 -5.45
C ALA A 94 -20.72 2.38 -4.42
N PRO A 95 -21.69 1.43 -4.35
CA PRO A 95 -22.74 1.47 -3.33
C PRO A 95 -22.21 1.43 -1.89
N TYR A 96 -21.04 0.87 -1.68
CA TYR A 96 -20.39 0.71 -0.37
C TYR A 96 -19.40 1.83 -0.05
N ARG A 97 -19.04 2.66 -1.05
CA ARG A 97 -18.11 3.79 -0.94
C ARG A 97 -16.75 3.39 -0.30
N PRO A 98 -16.05 2.37 -0.81
CA PRO A 98 -14.71 2.07 -0.33
C PRO A 98 -13.75 3.20 -0.70
N TYR A 99 -12.63 3.25 0.01
CA TYR A 99 -11.48 4.05 -0.42
C TYR A 99 -10.76 3.34 -1.55
N ILE A 100 -10.44 4.02 -2.63
CA ILE A 100 -9.71 3.44 -3.76
C ILE A 100 -8.22 3.75 -3.60
N GLN A 101 -7.38 2.74 -3.58
CA GLN A 101 -5.93 2.92 -3.66
C GLN A 101 -5.46 2.58 -5.07
N ILE A 102 -5.01 3.58 -5.80
CA ILE A 102 -4.52 3.40 -7.17
C ILE A 102 -3.04 3.02 -7.10
N LEU A 103 -2.74 1.82 -7.54
CA LEU A 103 -1.41 1.23 -7.63
C LEU A 103 -1.05 0.91 -9.08
N GLY A 104 0.22 0.57 -9.29
CA GLY A 104 0.70 0.08 -10.58
C GLY A 104 2.20 -0.15 -10.57
N GLY A 105 2.78 -0.26 -11.75
CA GLY A 105 4.18 0.06 -11.95
C GLY A 105 4.36 1.57 -11.69
N GLU A 106 3.81 2.38 -12.60
CA GLU A 106 3.57 3.80 -12.39
C GLU A 106 2.16 4.13 -12.92
N PRO A 107 1.16 4.32 -12.05
CA PRO A 107 -0.24 4.46 -12.47
C PRO A 107 -0.50 5.55 -13.49
N PRO A 108 0.13 6.74 -13.42
CA PRO A 108 -0.04 7.78 -14.44
C PRO A 108 0.46 7.42 -15.84
N LEU A 109 1.09 6.26 -16.03
CA LEU A 109 1.42 5.71 -17.36
C LEU A 109 0.31 4.84 -17.94
N HIS A 110 -0.79 4.63 -17.22
CA HIS A 110 -1.97 4.00 -17.80
C HIS A 110 -2.48 4.88 -18.96
N PRO A 111 -2.74 4.30 -20.18
CA PRO A 111 -3.11 5.10 -21.36
C PRO A 111 -4.32 6.01 -21.12
N GLN A 112 -5.23 5.61 -20.26
CA GLN A 112 -6.47 6.32 -19.94
C GLN A 112 -6.51 6.73 -18.45
N PHE A 113 -5.37 7.19 -17.89
CA PHE A 113 -5.31 7.54 -16.48
C PHE A 113 -6.29 8.67 -16.10
N GLY A 114 -6.47 9.66 -16.99
CA GLY A 114 -7.44 10.73 -16.79
C GLY A 114 -8.87 10.21 -16.65
N GLU A 115 -9.27 9.31 -17.55
CA GLU A 115 -10.59 8.68 -17.55
C GLU A 115 -10.80 7.76 -16.35
N VAL A 116 -9.74 7.13 -15.84
CA VAL A 116 -9.81 6.37 -14.57
C VAL A 116 -10.14 7.31 -13.41
N LEU A 117 -9.50 8.48 -13.34
CA LEU A 117 -9.85 9.49 -12.32
C LEU A 117 -11.27 9.99 -12.49
N ASP A 118 -11.74 10.24 -13.72
CA ASP A 118 -13.12 10.64 -14.00
C ASP A 118 -14.12 9.56 -13.57
N ALA A 119 -13.79 8.28 -13.81
CA ALA A 119 -14.63 7.15 -13.41
C ALA A 119 -14.79 7.04 -11.88
N ILE A 120 -13.72 7.31 -11.13
CA ILE A 120 -13.74 7.34 -9.64
C ILE A 120 -14.58 8.52 -9.16
N GLU A 121 -14.34 9.72 -9.72
CA GLU A 121 -15.02 10.96 -9.35
C GLU A 121 -16.53 10.89 -9.62
N LYS A 122 -16.94 10.42 -10.80
CA LYS A 122 -18.34 10.22 -11.21
C LYS A 122 -19.13 9.37 -10.22
N ARG A 123 -18.45 8.43 -9.53
CA ARG A 123 -19.05 7.55 -8.53
C ARG A 123 -18.99 8.11 -7.10
N GLY A 124 -18.46 9.32 -6.93
CA GLY A 124 -18.32 9.98 -5.62
C GLY A 124 -17.37 9.22 -4.68
N LEU A 125 -16.38 8.54 -5.22
CA LEU A 125 -15.37 7.82 -4.47
C LEU A 125 -14.14 8.69 -4.25
N PHE A 126 -13.38 8.39 -3.20
CA PHE A 126 -12.09 9.01 -2.92
C PHE A 126 -10.94 8.03 -3.21
N ALA A 127 -9.80 8.59 -3.63
CA ALA A 127 -8.65 7.76 -3.94
C ALA A 127 -7.34 8.26 -3.30
N SER A 128 -6.39 7.35 -3.14
CA SER A 128 -4.96 7.65 -3.04
C SER A 128 -4.24 7.18 -4.29
N LEU A 129 -3.15 7.85 -4.59
CA LEU A 129 -2.25 7.53 -5.69
C LEU A 129 -0.87 7.17 -5.12
N GLU A 130 -0.37 5.98 -5.45
CA GLU A 130 1.03 5.61 -5.25
C GLU A 130 1.81 5.97 -6.51
N THR A 131 2.90 6.73 -6.42
CA THR A 131 3.65 7.18 -7.59
C THR A 131 5.14 7.38 -7.32
N ASN A 132 5.95 7.17 -8.34
CA ASN A 132 7.37 7.55 -8.32
C ASN A 132 7.57 9.07 -8.56
N GLY A 133 6.52 9.80 -8.89
CA GLY A 133 6.50 11.25 -9.02
C GLY A 133 7.04 11.83 -10.32
N THR A 134 7.57 11.01 -11.22
CA THR A 134 8.21 11.53 -12.44
C THR A 134 7.27 12.25 -13.40
N THR A 135 5.96 12.03 -13.26
CA THR A 135 4.91 12.63 -14.09
C THR A 135 3.97 13.56 -13.30
N LEU A 136 4.23 13.78 -12.01
CA LEU A 136 3.37 14.58 -11.14
C LEU A 136 3.20 16.03 -11.62
N ASP A 137 4.24 16.61 -12.19
CA ASP A 137 4.18 17.98 -12.74
C ASP A 137 3.10 18.10 -13.83
N PHE A 138 2.95 17.08 -14.66
CA PHE A 138 1.91 17.04 -15.70
C PHE A 138 0.51 16.86 -15.10
N TRP A 139 0.36 15.99 -14.09
CA TRP A 139 -0.93 15.64 -13.51
C TRP A 139 -1.38 16.54 -12.35
N ALA A 140 -0.55 17.50 -11.89
CA ALA A 140 -0.78 18.29 -10.69
C ALA A 140 -2.18 18.94 -10.63
N GLU A 141 -2.60 19.62 -11.71
CA GLU A 141 -3.94 20.25 -11.83
C GLU A 141 -5.06 19.24 -11.63
N ARG A 142 -5.00 18.11 -12.36
CA ARG A 142 -6.04 17.07 -12.30
C ARG A 142 -6.09 16.37 -10.94
N LEU A 143 -4.94 16.25 -10.25
CA LEU A 143 -4.88 15.67 -8.92
C LEU A 143 -5.46 16.60 -7.84
N VAL A 144 -5.25 17.92 -7.97
CA VAL A 144 -5.82 18.90 -7.02
C VAL A 144 -7.34 19.02 -7.17
N HIS A 145 -7.85 18.97 -8.40
CA HIS A 145 -9.27 19.15 -8.72
C HIS A 145 -10.03 17.83 -8.94
N GLY A 146 -9.45 16.70 -8.51
CA GLY A 146 -10.02 15.38 -8.76
C GLY A 146 -10.32 14.57 -7.48
N PRO A 147 -10.58 13.28 -7.66
CA PRO A 147 -10.96 12.38 -6.57
C PRO A 147 -9.79 11.96 -5.68
N VAL A 148 -8.54 12.31 -6.07
CA VAL A 148 -7.34 11.93 -5.32
C VAL A 148 -7.15 12.87 -4.14
N ASN A 149 -7.38 12.34 -2.94
CA ASN A 149 -7.19 13.13 -1.72
C ASN A 149 -5.86 12.84 -0.99
N THR A 150 -5.09 11.88 -1.47
CA THR A 150 -3.75 11.57 -0.95
C THR A 150 -2.84 11.10 -2.08
N VAL A 151 -1.66 11.68 -2.18
CA VAL A 151 -0.56 11.21 -3.01
C VAL A 151 0.51 10.65 -2.10
N ASN A 152 0.84 9.39 -2.28
CA ASN A 152 1.96 8.72 -1.65
C ASN A 152 3.15 8.76 -2.62
N LEU A 153 4.05 9.67 -2.38
CA LEU A 153 5.22 9.93 -3.23
C LEU A 153 6.40 9.12 -2.73
N SER A 154 6.94 8.29 -3.60
CA SER A 154 8.06 7.41 -3.27
C SER A 154 9.39 8.16 -3.36
N ILE A 155 10.08 8.32 -2.23
CA ILE A 155 11.42 8.92 -2.14
C ILE A 155 12.29 8.03 -1.24
N ASP A 156 13.37 7.48 -1.79
CA ASP A 156 14.19 6.47 -1.12
C ASP A 156 15.60 6.97 -0.73
N GLY A 157 15.86 8.25 -0.79
CA GLY A 157 17.14 8.80 -0.40
C GLY A 157 17.26 10.30 -0.68
N PRO A 158 18.35 10.93 -0.24
CA PRO A 158 18.78 12.22 -0.79
C PRO A 158 18.94 12.15 -2.32
N PRO A 159 19.04 13.28 -3.04
CA PRO A 159 18.89 13.32 -4.50
C PRO A 159 19.67 12.26 -5.29
N ASP A 160 20.96 12.15 -5.08
CA ASP A 160 21.81 11.22 -5.85
C ASP A 160 21.57 9.75 -5.46
N LEU A 161 21.33 9.49 -4.17
CA LEU A 161 21.01 8.15 -3.69
C LEU A 161 19.64 7.69 -4.17
N HIS A 162 18.64 8.57 -4.15
CA HIS A 162 17.32 8.26 -4.71
C HIS A 162 17.42 7.90 -6.20
N ASP A 163 18.14 8.70 -7.00
CA ASP A 163 18.33 8.46 -8.43
C ASP A 163 19.05 7.13 -8.68
N LEU A 164 20.04 6.77 -7.84
CA LEU A 164 20.73 5.50 -7.89
C LEU A 164 19.78 4.31 -7.63
N ILE A 165 19.00 4.37 -6.54
CA ILE A 165 18.07 3.30 -6.14
C ILE A 165 16.96 3.15 -7.18
N ARG A 166 16.40 4.27 -7.65
CA ARG A 166 15.32 4.31 -8.64
C ARG A 166 15.78 4.11 -10.09
N GLN A 167 17.10 3.96 -10.30
CA GLN A 167 17.69 3.74 -11.61
C GLN A 167 17.29 4.79 -12.65
N GLY A 168 17.35 6.06 -12.25
CA GLY A 168 16.94 7.14 -13.13
C GLY A 168 17.48 8.50 -12.73
N LYS A 169 18.39 9.06 -13.55
CA LYS A 169 18.96 10.38 -13.32
C LYS A 169 17.88 11.47 -13.33
N GLY A 170 17.84 12.29 -12.28
CA GLY A 170 16.91 13.40 -12.13
C GLY A 170 15.51 12.98 -11.66
N THR A 171 15.29 11.73 -11.25
CA THR A 171 13.99 11.23 -10.73
C THR A 171 13.59 12.01 -9.48
N TYR A 172 14.51 12.20 -8.54
CA TYR A 172 14.27 13.00 -7.34
C TYR A 172 13.77 14.41 -7.69
N ARG A 173 14.49 15.10 -8.57
CA ARG A 173 14.14 16.46 -8.99
C ARG A 173 12.75 16.54 -9.65
N LEU A 174 12.39 15.55 -10.48
CA LEU A 174 11.07 15.50 -11.11
C LEU A 174 9.96 15.29 -10.07
N ALA A 175 10.18 14.39 -9.13
CA ALA A 175 9.23 14.10 -8.06
C ALA A 175 8.99 15.33 -7.16
N VAL A 176 10.05 15.97 -6.70
CA VAL A 176 9.97 17.19 -5.87
C VAL A 176 9.32 18.33 -6.63
N LYS A 177 9.69 18.56 -7.90
CA LYS A 177 9.07 19.59 -8.74
C LYS A 177 7.55 19.40 -8.87
N GLY A 178 7.10 18.16 -9.09
CA GLY A 178 5.68 17.84 -9.17
C GLY A 178 4.96 18.07 -7.85
N MET A 179 5.58 17.68 -6.75
CA MET A 179 5.09 17.93 -5.39
C MET A 179 4.92 19.42 -5.10
N GLU A 180 5.93 20.23 -5.39
CA GLU A 180 5.91 21.69 -5.20
C GLU A 180 4.83 22.36 -6.06
N LYS A 181 4.61 21.89 -7.28
CA LYS A 181 3.50 22.36 -8.13
C LYS A 181 2.15 22.08 -7.50
N ILE A 182 1.93 20.86 -6.95
CA ILE A 182 0.69 20.53 -6.21
C ILE A 182 0.52 21.49 -5.02
N PHE A 183 1.55 21.77 -4.23
CA PHE A 183 1.47 22.69 -3.11
C PHE A 183 1.08 24.10 -3.54
N ARG A 184 1.67 24.59 -4.65
CA ARG A 184 1.35 25.91 -5.19
C ARG A 184 -0.11 26.01 -5.62
N ILE A 185 -0.61 25.06 -6.43
CA ILE A 185 -2.01 25.05 -6.89
C ILE A 185 -2.97 24.99 -5.67
N ARG A 186 -2.69 24.11 -4.71
CA ARG A 186 -3.48 24.04 -3.48
C ARG A 186 -3.55 25.35 -2.72
N GLN A 187 -2.44 26.08 -2.65
CA GLN A 187 -2.38 27.38 -1.98
C GLN A 187 -3.16 28.44 -2.77
N GLU A 188 -3.05 28.46 -4.08
CA GLU A 188 -3.76 29.39 -4.97
C GLU A 188 -5.27 29.19 -4.90
N ASP A 189 -5.74 27.93 -4.86
CA ASP A 189 -7.16 27.58 -4.87
C ASP A 189 -7.77 27.41 -3.47
N GLY A 190 -6.98 27.48 -2.42
CA GLY A 190 -7.42 27.20 -1.06
C GLY A 190 -7.82 25.74 -0.84
N SER A 191 -7.37 24.81 -1.71
CA SER A 191 -7.69 23.38 -1.60
C SER A 191 -6.88 22.69 -0.50
N PRO A 192 -7.49 21.89 0.37
CA PRO A 192 -6.74 21.08 1.34
C PRO A 192 -6.13 19.81 0.72
N PHE A 193 -6.52 19.44 -0.50
CA PHE A 193 -6.17 18.16 -1.13
C PHE A 193 -5.38 18.34 -2.43
N PRO A 194 -4.61 17.30 -2.83
CA PRO A 194 -4.30 16.07 -2.09
C PRO A 194 -3.32 16.29 -0.94
N TYR A 195 -3.41 15.49 0.11
CA TYR A 195 -2.33 15.36 1.10
C TYR A 195 -1.13 14.69 0.43
N ILE A 196 0.07 15.15 0.74
CA ILE A 196 1.31 14.53 0.25
C ILE A 196 1.96 13.75 1.39
N ASN A 197 2.09 12.46 1.22
CA ASN A 197 2.86 11.59 2.08
C ASN A 197 4.12 11.14 1.35
N ILE A 198 5.27 11.24 1.99
CA ILE A 198 6.51 10.66 1.47
C ILE A 198 6.59 9.22 1.96
N ARG A 199 6.99 8.29 1.08
CA ARG A 199 7.27 6.90 1.40
C ARG A 199 8.69 6.54 1.01
N LEU A 200 9.46 6.12 2.01
CA LEU A 200 10.80 5.57 1.83
C LEU A 200 10.72 4.07 2.07
N THR A 201 11.20 3.27 1.13
CA THR A 201 11.45 1.83 1.36
C THR A 201 12.90 1.65 1.80
N VAL A 202 13.10 1.05 2.97
CA VAL A 202 14.43 0.77 3.50
C VAL A 202 15.12 -0.27 2.61
N THR A 203 16.31 0.02 2.11
CA THR A 203 17.13 -0.86 1.27
C THR A 203 18.56 -0.95 1.79
N GLU A 204 19.36 -1.84 1.21
CA GLU A 204 20.79 -1.96 1.56
C GLU A 204 21.57 -0.67 1.30
N GLU A 205 21.14 0.12 0.32
CA GLU A 205 21.82 1.37 -0.02
C GLU A 205 21.42 2.54 0.89
N ASN A 206 20.15 2.60 1.33
CA ASN A 206 19.66 3.78 2.02
C ASN A 206 19.48 3.62 3.54
N TYR A 207 19.60 2.41 4.09
CA TYR A 207 19.38 2.24 5.53
C TYR A 207 20.26 3.11 6.42
N PRO A 208 21.50 3.49 6.04
CA PRO A 208 22.29 4.44 6.82
C PRO A 208 21.85 5.90 6.68
N HIS A 209 21.04 6.21 5.67
CA HIS A 209 20.67 7.57 5.23
C HIS A 209 19.18 7.91 5.45
N ILE A 210 18.45 7.13 6.27
CA ILE A 210 17.03 7.38 6.54
C ILE A 210 16.82 8.77 7.13
N ALA A 211 17.60 9.13 8.15
CA ALA A 211 17.48 10.43 8.83
C ALA A 211 17.80 11.60 7.88
N GLU A 212 18.82 11.47 7.06
CA GLU A 212 19.17 12.46 6.04
C GLU A 212 18.04 12.64 5.02
N THR A 213 17.38 11.54 4.62
CA THR A 213 16.26 11.60 3.70
C THR A 213 15.06 12.31 4.30
N VAL A 214 14.72 12.04 5.56
CA VAL A 214 13.61 12.72 6.26
C VAL A 214 13.90 14.22 6.39
N GLU A 215 15.16 14.59 6.65
CA GLU A 215 15.60 15.97 6.78
C GLU A 215 15.40 16.79 5.50
N CYS A 216 15.50 16.19 4.31
CA CYS A 216 15.23 16.85 3.04
C CYS A 216 13.81 17.46 2.96
N PHE A 217 12.90 17.02 3.81
CA PHE A 217 11.48 17.44 3.80
C PHE A 217 11.09 18.31 5.01
N ARG A 218 12.02 18.68 5.89
CA ARG A 218 11.73 19.43 7.12
C ARG A 218 10.87 20.67 6.87
N ASP A 219 11.20 21.43 5.86
CA ASP A 219 10.54 22.71 5.54
C ASP A 219 9.42 22.56 4.49
N GLN A 220 9.12 21.31 4.08
CA GLN A 220 8.07 21.04 3.11
C GLN A 220 6.73 20.79 3.80
N PRO A 221 5.59 21.29 3.27
CA PRO A 221 4.27 21.12 3.88
C PRO A 221 3.67 19.72 3.59
N ILE A 222 4.48 18.67 3.78
CA ILE A 222 4.03 17.29 3.65
C ILE A 222 3.14 16.90 4.82
N SER A 223 2.28 15.92 4.61
CA SER A 223 1.33 15.48 5.64
C SER A 223 1.88 14.37 6.52
N GLN A 224 2.82 13.58 6.00
CA GLN A 224 3.42 12.45 6.70
C GLN A 224 4.68 11.98 5.96
N PHE A 225 5.62 11.43 6.71
CA PHE A 225 6.73 10.65 6.18
C PHE A 225 6.62 9.19 6.68
N THR A 226 6.61 8.21 5.77
CA THR A 226 6.52 6.79 6.11
C THR A 226 7.83 6.09 5.81
N ILE A 227 8.39 5.40 6.79
CA ILE A 227 9.56 4.52 6.64
C ILE A 227 9.04 3.10 6.49
N GLN A 228 9.06 2.58 5.27
CA GLN A 228 8.57 1.24 4.92
C GLN A 228 9.71 0.23 5.00
N HIS A 229 9.56 -0.83 5.80
CA HIS A 229 10.49 -1.95 5.75
C HIS A 229 10.41 -2.65 4.40
N LEU A 230 11.59 -3.05 3.86
CA LEU A 230 11.63 -3.82 2.61
C LEU A 230 10.92 -5.16 2.80
N ILE A 231 10.00 -5.47 1.89
CA ILE A 231 9.39 -6.79 1.83
C ILE A 231 10.33 -7.73 1.10
N TYR A 232 10.57 -8.90 1.66
CA TYR A 232 11.36 -9.95 1.03
C TYR A 232 10.67 -11.31 1.16
N ASP A 233 11.03 -12.24 0.30
CA ASP A 233 10.56 -13.61 0.35
C ASP A 233 11.52 -14.45 1.21
N HIS A 234 10.97 -15.25 2.11
CA HIS A 234 11.73 -16.22 2.90
C HIS A 234 11.22 -17.61 2.56
N PRO A 235 11.96 -18.41 1.75
CA PRO A 235 11.48 -19.68 1.23
C PRO A 235 10.92 -20.64 2.29
N PRO A 236 11.54 -20.84 3.48
CA PRO A 236 10.98 -21.69 4.52
C PRO A 236 9.59 -21.22 4.98
N LEU A 237 9.41 -19.92 5.23
CA LEU A 237 8.10 -19.38 5.64
C LEU A 237 7.04 -19.49 4.53
N LEU A 238 7.44 -19.36 3.26
CA LEU A 238 6.53 -19.55 2.13
C LEU A 238 6.13 -21.01 1.97
N GLU A 239 7.03 -21.98 2.19
CA GLU A 239 6.69 -23.40 2.19
C GLU A 239 5.75 -23.77 3.32
N GLU A 240 6.00 -23.31 4.53
CA GLU A 240 5.07 -23.51 5.67
C GLU A 240 3.71 -22.89 5.39
N ASN A 241 3.69 -21.71 4.80
CA ASN A 241 2.47 -21.00 4.43
C ASN A 241 1.68 -21.78 3.38
N ALA A 242 2.33 -22.26 2.32
CA ALA A 242 1.71 -23.09 1.29
C ALA A 242 1.15 -24.40 1.88
N ALA A 243 1.90 -25.08 2.75
CA ALA A 243 1.45 -26.28 3.41
C ALA A 243 0.18 -26.05 4.25
N LEU A 244 0.11 -24.90 4.94
CA LEU A 244 -1.05 -24.49 5.74
C LEU A 244 -2.27 -24.16 4.86
N LEU A 245 -2.07 -23.59 3.68
CA LEU A 245 -3.15 -23.10 2.81
C LEU A 245 -3.68 -24.15 1.83
N ARG A 246 -2.90 -25.17 1.46
CA ARG A 246 -3.34 -26.26 0.56
C ARG A 246 -4.65 -26.96 0.98
N PRO A 247 -4.96 -27.22 2.27
CA PRO A 247 -6.26 -27.80 2.67
C PRO A 247 -7.46 -26.89 2.34
N ILE A 248 -7.25 -25.58 2.21
CA ILE A 248 -8.29 -24.61 1.84
C ILE A 248 -8.35 -24.46 0.33
N LYS A 249 -7.18 -24.38 -0.31
CA LYS A 249 -6.98 -24.19 -1.74
C LYS A 249 -5.91 -25.16 -2.25
N PRO A 250 -6.30 -26.36 -2.75
CA PRO A 250 -5.35 -27.41 -3.14
C PRO A 250 -4.33 -26.99 -4.21
N ASP A 251 -4.73 -26.10 -5.10
CA ASP A 251 -3.91 -25.49 -6.16
C ASP A 251 -3.22 -24.20 -5.71
N HIS A 252 -3.12 -23.96 -4.39
CA HIS A 252 -2.49 -22.77 -3.86
C HIS A 252 -1.02 -22.69 -4.29
N GLN A 253 -0.68 -21.57 -4.92
CA GLN A 253 0.67 -21.15 -5.21
C GLN A 253 0.97 -19.90 -4.40
N GLU A 254 2.10 -19.87 -3.75
CA GLU A 254 2.53 -18.68 -3.04
C GLU A 254 2.72 -17.52 -4.02
N ILE A 255 2.21 -16.38 -3.60
CA ILE A 255 2.46 -15.12 -4.30
C ILE A 255 3.83 -14.66 -3.83
N GLN A 256 4.82 -14.79 -4.71
CA GLN A 256 6.16 -14.28 -4.42
C GLN A 256 6.12 -12.75 -4.44
N ALA A 257 6.69 -12.13 -3.41
CA ALA A 257 6.85 -10.68 -3.39
C ALA A 257 7.85 -10.19 -4.45
N GLY A 258 8.54 -11.14 -5.07
CA GLY A 258 9.38 -10.98 -6.26
C GLY A 258 10.77 -10.40 -5.97
N GLY A 259 11.79 -11.14 -6.31
CA GLY A 259 13.15 -10.64 -6.46
C GLY A 259 14.01 -10.45 -5.22
N ASN A 260 13.42 -10.27 -4.05
CA ASN A 260 14.16 -10.16 -2.79
C ASN A 260 14.06 -11.48 -2.04
N LEU A 261 14.96 -12.42 -2.34
CA LEU A 261 15.08 -13.68 -1.62
C LEU A 261 16.01 -13.50 -0.42
N ASN A 262 15.54 -13.87 0.78
CA ASN A 262 16.23 -13.74 2.06
C ASN A 262 16.25 -12.31 2.64
N PRO A 263 16.52 -12.18 3.94
CA PRO A 263 16.72 -10.88 4.56
C PRO A 263 17.82 -10.10 3.83
N PRO A 264 17.59 -8.83 3.51
CA PRO A 264 18.61 -7.98 2.91
C PRO A 264 19.77 -7.74 3.90
N ALA A 265 20.95 -7.44 3.38
CA ALA A 265 22.15 -7.14 4.19
C ALA A 265 22.04 -5.74 4.84
N ILE A 266 21.10 -5.59 5.77
CA ILE A 266 20.77 -4.34 6.48
C ILE A 266 21.06 -4.53 7.97
N ASP A 267 21.74 -3.54 8.58
CA ASP A 267 21.91 -3.50 10.03
C ASP A 267 20.63 -2.99 10.70
N GLY A 268 19.87 -3.90 11.30
CA GLY A 268 18.62 -3.59 11.98
C GLY A 268 18.79 -2.65 13.18
N GLU A 269 19.95 -2.61 13.84
CA GLU A 269 20.23 -1.65 14.91
C GLU A 269 20.38 -0.24 14.38
N VAL A 270 21.05 -0.06 13.25
CA VAL A 270 21.17 1.23 12.58
C VAL A 270 19.80 1.75 12.15
N VAL A 271 18.97 0.87 11.58
CA VAL A 271 17.59 1.21 11.19
C VAL A 271 16.77 1.61 12.42
N TRP A 272 16.80 0.81 13.48
CA TRP A 272 16.04 1.09 14.69
C TRP A 272 16.42 2.43 15.32
N ASN A 273 17.73 2.68 15.50
CA ASN A 273 18.21 3.90 16.13
C ASN A 273 17.77 5.16 15.39
N GLN A 274 17.71 5.11 14.05
CA GLN A 274 17.17 6.22 13.26
C GLN A 274 15.65 6.35 13.44
N ILE A 275 14.90 5.25 13.32
CA ILE A 275 13.44 5.26 13.53
C ILE A 275 13.10 5.82 14.91
N GLU A 276 13.76 5.34 15.97
CA GLU A 276 13.51 5.82 17.34
C GLU A 276 13.75 7.33 17.48
N SER A 277 14.83 7.84 16.87
CA SER A 277 15.15 9.27 16.92
C SER A 277 14.15 10.14 16.15
N LEU A 278 13.73 9.67 14.96
CA LEU A 278 12.88 10.42 14.03
C LEU A 278 11.40 10.43 14.44
N THR A 279 10.94 9.38 15.13
CA THR A 279 9.52 9.23 15.48
C THR A 279 9.12 9.94 16.76
N ARG A 280 10.07 10.55 17.47
CA ARG A 280 9.79 11.34 18.69
C ARG A 280 8.89 12.53 18.37
N PRO A 281 7.84 12.77 19.16
CA PRO A 281 6.95 13.91 18.94
C PRO A 281 7.71 15.25 18.95
N GLY A 282 7.41 16.09 17.96
CA GLY A 282 7.96 17.45 17.85
C GLY A 282 9.34 17.55 17.19
N VAL A 283 9.94 16.46 16.76
CA VAL A 283 11.22 16.48 16.00
C VAL A 283 11.01 17.06 14.62
N PHE A 284 9.90 16.72 13.97
CA PHE A 284 9.51 17.24 12.64
C PHE A 284 8.13 17.89 12.70
N PRO A 285 7.81 18.83 11.78
CA PRO A 285 6.49 19.46 11.69
C PRO A 285 5.41 18.51 11.18
N PHE A 286 5.79 17.31 10.74
CA PHE A 286 4.93 16.23 10.30
C PHE A 286 5.25 14.94 11.06
N PRO A 287 4.31 13.98 11.16
CA PRO A 287 4.58 12.68 11.73
C PRO A 287 5.51 11.85 10.84
N VAL A 288 6.52 11.23 11.47
CA VAL A 288 7.35 10.19 10.86
C VAL A 288 6.89 8.85 11.42
N LEU A 289 6.49 7.92 10.55
CA LEU A 289 5.88 6.66 10.94
C LEU A 289 6.60 5.47 10.29
N PRO A 290 7.11 4.51 11.08
CA PRO A 290 7.55 3.24 10.52
C PRO A 290 6.33 2.41 10.08
N ASN A 291 6.48 1.66 9.03
CA ASN A 291 5.46 0.74 8.52
C ASN A 291 6.10 -0.58 8.07
N PRO A 292 5.80 -1.69 8.72
CA PRO A 292 5.02 -1.81 9.97
C PRO A 292 5.73 -1.19 11.18
N ARG A 293 4.97 -0.97 12.27
CA ARG A 293 5.56 -0.55 13.54
C ARG A 293 5.98 -1.79 14.32
N TYR A 294 7.25 -2.11 14.24
CA TYR A 294 7.85 -3.23 14.98
C TYR A 294 8.54 -2.77 16.27
N SER A 295 8.73 -3.69 17.22
CA SER A 295 9.64 -3.47 18.35
C SER A 295 11.10 -3.47 17.90
N ARG A 296 12.00 -2.98 18.77
CA ARG A 296 13.44 -2.98 18.48
C ARG A 296 13.96 -4.37 18.11
N ASP A 297 13.66 -5.36 18.94
CA ASP A 297 14.16 -6.71 18.74
C ASP A 297 13.59 -7.33 17.45
N TYR A 298 12.33 -7.02 17.13
CA TYR A 298 11.73 -7.45 15.88
C TYR A 298 12.42 -6.85 14.66
N VAL A 299 12.75 -5.54 14.66
CA VAL A 299 13.47 -4.89 13.55
C VAL A 299 14.85 -5.52 13.35
N ILE A 300 15.55 -5.80 14.44
CA ILE A 300 16.88 -6.41 14.38
C ILE A 300 16.81 -7.82 13.78
N ASP A 301 15.88 -8.64 14.25
CA ASP A 301 15.71 -10.00 13.76
C ASP A 301 15.12 -10.03 12.33
N TYR A 302 14.25 -9.06 11.98
CA TYR A 302 13.69 -8.91 10.63
C TYR A 302 14.78 -8.83 9.55
N TYR A 303 15.85 -8.10 9.81
CA TYR A 303 16.96 -7.94 8.87
C TYR A 303 18.10 -8.96 9.06
N ARG A 304 18.10 -9.72 10.16
CA ARG A 304 19.14 -10.69 10.46
C ARG A 304 18.75 -12.11 10.10
N ASP A 305 17.57 -12.55 10.51
CA ASP A 305 17.18 -13.96 10.44
C ASP A 305 15.65 -14.08 10.65
N ALA A 306 14.94 -14.28 9.56
CA ALA A 306 13.47 -14.41 9.60
C ALA A 306 12.96 -15.62 10.40
N ASP A 307 13.79 -16.64 10.58
CA ASP A 307 13.42 -17.84 11.37
C ASP A 307 13.26 -17.52 12.86
N ARG A 308 13.94 -16.45 13.34
CA ARG A 308 13.84 -15.99 14.73
C ARG A 308 12.62 -15.13 15.01
N LEU A 309 11.96 -14.65 13.97
CA LEU A 309 10.79 -13.78 14.16
C LEU A 309 9.68 -14.54 14.89
N PRO A 310 9.14 -13.96 15.98
CA PRO A 310 8.00 -14.53 16.67
C PRO A 310 6.77 -14.50 15.77
N GLU A 311 5.82 -15.39 16.05
CA GLU A 311 4.47 -15.22 15.48
C GLU A 311 3.94 -13.85 15.90
N PRO A 312 3.45 -13.03 14.95
CA PRO A 312 2.93 -11.72 15.29
C PRO A 312 1.68 -11.89 16.18
N ASP A 313 1.69 -11.23 17.33
CA ASP A 313 0.53 -11.18 18.24
C ASP A 313 -0.47 -10.12 17.75
N LEU A 314 -1.01 -10.36 16.56
CA LEU A 314 -1.87 -9.41 15.85
C LEU A 314 -3.08 -10.13 15.25
N ILE A 315 -4.23 -9.50 15.36
CA ILE A 315 -5.41 -9.92 14.58
C ILE A 315 -5.41 -9.14 13.27
N CYS A 316 -4.96 -9.79 12.18
CA CYS A 316 -4.95 -9.17 10.88
C CYS A 316 -6.38 -8.90 10.37
N ARG A 317 -6.67 -7.63 10.05
CA ARG A 317 -7.96 -7.19 9.52
C ARG A 317 -7.98 -7.06 7.98
N ILE A 318 -6.85 -7.17 7.35
CA ILE A 318 -6.75 -7.02 5.88
C ILE A 318 -7.75 -7.91 5.14
N PRO A 319 -7.90 -9.20 5.46
CA PRO A 319 -8.85 -10.05 4.75
C PRO A 319 -10.33 -9.70 4.95
N GLU A 320 -10.63 -8.85 5.93
CA GLU A 320 -11.98 -8.36 6.24
C GLU A 320 -12.22 -6.93 5.74
N GLU A 321 -11.18 -6.21 5.33
CA GLU A 321 -11.25 -4.78 5.05
C GLU A 321 -10.73 -4.39 3.67
N VAL A 322 -9.84 -5.19 3.07
CA VAL A 322 -9.13 -4.84 1.83
C VAL A 322 -9.32 -5.90 0.76
N LEU A 323 -9.75 -5.46 -0.42
CA LEU A 323 -9.75 -6.25 -1.65
C LEU A 323 -8.69 -5.67 -2.59
N SER A 324 -7.75 -6.49 -3.03
CA SER A 324 -6.74 -6.05 -4.01
C SER A 324 -7.01 -6.71 -5.36
N ILE A 325 -6.86 -5.94 -6.43
CA ILE A 325 -7.01 -6.39 -7.81
C ILE A 325 -5.74 -6.03 -8.56
N SER A 326 -5.04 -7.04 -9.09
CA SER A 326 -3.82 -6.87 -9.87
C SER A 326 -4.12 -6.34 -11.27
N CYS A 327 -3.09 -5.84 -11.95
CA CYS A 327 -3.18 -5.42 -13.36
C CYS A 327 -3.51 -6.56 -14.34
N GLN A 328 -3.50 -7.80 -13.89
CA GLN A 328 -3.94 -8.99 -14.61
C GLN A 328 -5.35 -9.45 -14.22
N GLY A 329 -6.06 -8.65 -13.43
CA GLY A 329 -7.42 -8.92 -12.96
C GLY A 329 -7.52 -9.99 -11.87
N GLU A 330 -6.43 -10.27 -11.17
CA GLU A 330 -6.39 -11.22 -10.07
C GLU A 330 -6.82 -10.56 -8.76
N ALA A 331 -7.76 -11.19 -8.07
CA ALA A 331 -8.28 -10.70 -6.79
C ALA A 331 -7.62 -11.43 -5.61
N THR A 332 -7.19 -10.65 -4.62
CA THR A 332 -6.61 -11.15 -3.36
C THR A 332 -7.25 -10.44 -2.16
N ILE A 333 -7.41 -11.16 -1.06
CA ILE A 333 -7.85 -10.62 0.24
C ILE A 333 -6.71 -10.58 1.26
N CYS A 334 -5.58 -11.12 0.90
CA CYS A 334 -4.31 -11.13 1.61
C CYS A 334 -3.21 -11.18 0.55
N SER A 335 -2.07 -10.55 0.77
CA SER A 335 -0.92 -10.60 -0.16
C SER A 335 -0.47 -12.03 -0.49
N HIS A 336 -0.79 -12.99 0.38
CA HIS A 336 -0.46 -14.41 0.21
C HIS A 336 -1.68 -15.28 -0.10
N PHE A 337 -2.85 -14.70 -0.44
CA PHE A 337 -4.05 -15.50 -0.68
C PHE A 337 -4.90 -14.96 -1.83
N TYR A 338 -4.76 -15.61 -2.97
CA TYR A 338 -5.51 -15.36 -4.19
C TYR A 338 -6.88 -16.04 -4.17
N VAL A 339 -7.93 -15.29 -4.50
CA VAL A 339 -9.33 -15.77 -4.42
C VAL A 339 -10.02 -15.95 -5.77
N GLY A 340 -9.45 -15.47 -6.87
CA GLY A 340 -10.01 -15.65 -8.22
C GLY A 340 -9.72 -14.47 -9.15
N LYS A 341 -10.29 -14.50 -10.35
CA LYS A 341 -10.17 -13.42 -11.35
C LYS A 341 -11.49 -12.69 -11.50
N ILE A 342 -11.42 -11.35 -11.61
CA ILE A 342 -12.60 -10.49 -11.77
C ILE A 342 -13.40 -10.75 -13.05
N LYS A 343 -12.76 -11.36 -14.07
CA LYS A 343 -13.43 -11.77 -15.31
C LYS A 343 -14.28 -13.04 -15.16
N ASP A 344 -14.00 -13.87 -14.14
CA ASP A 344 -14.61 -15.18 -13.97
C ASP A 344 -15.75 -15.18 -12.93
N ALA A 345 -15.82 -14.14 -12.07
CA ALA A 345 -16.82 -14.03 -11.02
C ALA A 345 -17.05 -12.56 -10.60
N ARG A 346 -18.22 -12.27 -10.04
CA ARG A 346 -18.50 -10.95 -9.46
C ARG A 346 -17.66 -10.72 -8.19
N LEU A 347 -17.38 -9.45 -7.88
CA LEU A 347 -16.57 -9.12 -6.69
C LEU A 347 -17.18 -9.62 -5.38
N GLU A 348 -18.50 -9.65 -5.25
CA GLU A 348 -19.16 -10.20 -4.07
C GLU A 348 -18.86 -11.69 -3.88
N GLU A 349 -18.84 -12.45 -4.97
CA GLU A 349 -18.51 -13.90 -4.96
C GLU A 349 -17.04 -14.14 -4.62
N LEU A 350 -16.14 -13.29 -5.10
CA LEU A 350 -14.72 -13.33 -4.75
C LEU A 350 -14.50 -12.90 -3.28
N TRP A 351 -15.21 -11.85 -2.85
CA TRP A 351 -15.07 -11.29 -1.51
C TRP A 351 -15.64 -12.18 -0.41
N ASN A 352 -16.85 -12.71 -0.62
CA ASN A 352 -17.56 -13.52 0.37
C ASN A 352 -17.86 -14.97 -0.08
N GLY A 353 -17.22 -15.46 -1.13
CA GLY A 353 -17.30 -16.86 -1.56
C GLY A 353 -16.65 -17.81 -0.55
N GLU A 354 -16.83 -19.10 -0.78
CA GLU A 354 -16.39 -20.14 0.16
C GLU A 354 -14.87 -20.08 0.43
N LEU A 355 -14.07 -19.77 -0.59
CA LEU A 355 -12.61 -19.69 -0.46
C LEU A 355 -12.20 -18.59 0.52
N SER A 356 -12.75 -17.37 0.33
CA SER A 356 -12.50 -16.23 1.20
C SER A 356 -12.97 -16.47 2.63
N ARG A 357 -14.14 -17.11 2.79
CA ARG A 357 -14.68 -17.48 4.11
C ARG A 357 -13.81 -18.51 4.83
N ARG A 358 -13.31 -19.53 4.11
CA ARG A 358 -12.40 -20.53 4.69
C ARG A 358 -11.11 -19.89 5.18
N PHE A 359 -10.53 -19.00 4.38
CA PHE A 359 -9.31 -18.30 4.75
C PHE A 359 -9.51 -17.42 5.99
N ARG A 360 -10.60 -16.64 6.06
CA ARG A 360 -10.91 -15.81 7.24
C ARG A 360 -11.15 -16.67 8.49
N ARG A 361 -11.83 -17.81 8.37
CA ARG A 361 -12.01 -18.75 9.48
C ARG A 361 -10.68 -19.34 9.96
N LEU A 362 -9.74 -19.63 9.04
CA LEU A 362 -8.41 -20.08 9.40
C LEU A 362 -7.68 -19.03 10.23
N LEU A 363 -7.60 -17.79 9.74
CA LEU A 363 -6.95 -16.70 10.44
C LEU A 363 -7.56 -16.42 11.82
N MET A 364 -8.89 -16.47 11.94
CA MET A 364 -9.56 -16.32 13.22
C MET A 364 -9.16 -17.38 14.26
N ARG A 365 -8.93 -18.60 13.81
CA ARG A 365 -8.57 -19.72 14.71
C ARG A 365 -7.11 -19.68 15.11
N ARG A 366 -6.24 -19.24 14.20
CA ARG A 366 -4.79 -19.23 14.39
C ARG A 366 -4.23 -17.87 14.88
N GLY A 367 -4.90 -16.77 14.54
CA GLY A 367 -4.37 -15.42 14.69
C GLY A 367 -3.57 -14.96 13.47
N SER A 368 -2.63 -15.78 13.00
CA SER A 368 -1.71 -15.48 11.90
C SER A 368 -1.45 -16.68 10.99
N ILE A 369 -0.78 -16.43 9.87
CA ILE A 369 -0.16 -17.45 9.00
C ILE A 369 1.35 -17.20 8.97
N PRO A 370 2.19 -18.21 8.60
CA PRO A 370 3.65 -18.06 8.62
C PRO A 370 4.16 -16.81 7.91
N ALA A 371 3.60 -16.46 6.76
CA ALA A 371 3.96 -15.27 5.99
C ALA A 371 3.68 -13.94 6.71
N CYS A 372 2.88 -13.92 7.77
CA CYS A 372 2.63 -12.71 8.56
C CYS A 372 3.88 -12.19 9.26
N LYS A 373 4.87 -13.03 9.51
CA LYS A 373 6.14 -12.64 10.13
C LYS A 373 6.91 -11.58 9.32
N ILE A 374 6.78 -11.62 8.00
CA ILE A 374 7.47 -10.70 7.08
C ILE A 374 6.50 -9.80 6.29
N CYS A 375 5.25 -9.71 6.74
CA CYS A 375 4.20 -8.96 6.05
C CYS A 375 4.30 -7.45 6.30
N CYS A 376 4.02 -6.64 5.27
CA CYS A 376 4.01 -5.18 5.35
C CYS A 376 2.70 -4.58 5.88
N TYR A 377 1.73 -5.39 6.26
CA TYR A 377 0.42 -4.98 6.76
C TYR A 377 0.12 -5.47 8.18
N PRO A 378 0.98 -5.31 9.18
CA PRO A 378 0.54 -5.55 10.53
C PRO A 378 -0.51 -4.49 10.87
N THR A 379 -1.68 -4.92 11.25
CA THR A 379 -2.73 -4.02 11.73
C THR A 379 -2.46 -3.77 13.21
N GLU A 380 -2.11 -2.52 13.55
CA GLU A 380 -2.21 -2.07 14.93
C GLU A 380 -3.70 -1.97 15.32
N ASP A 381 -4.02 -2.35 16.55
CA ASP A 381 -5.31 -2.12 17.20
C ASP A 381 -5.67 -0.62 17.34
#